data_8b92d0e8954badc3c0f6981f855aef10
#
_entry.id   8b92d0e8954badc3c0f6981f855aef10
#
_cell.length_a   1.000
_cell.length_b   1.000
_cell.length_c   1.000
_cell.angle_alpha   90.00
_cell.angle_beta   90.00
_cell.angle_gamma   90.00
#
_symmetry.space_group_name_H-M   'P 1'
#
loop_
_entity.id
_entity.type
_entity.pdbx_description
1 polymer ?
#
loop_
_entity_poly.entity_id
_entity_poly.type
_entity_poly.pdbx_seq_one_letter_code
_entity_poly.pdbx_strand_id
1 'polypeptide(L)'
;KSHLPRQNAAKALMIKYEQRRGLLARDWHGFEAAAAPLLNTLGLHFATDGYTPVRRGKSKDFLAWGYFQSEKYFADVADVIKTELRSKTPPAGAYADKLRAADWPVCVHLRRGDYQKPENAILQVCTPAYYARAIAAVKAAHPDASLFVFSDDIDWAQANLTTCGLPAVFLPRGEAAADLALMQLCHGFVVSNSTYSWWAQYLAEAPDKQVWAPDRWYAHTKDSALYLDGWKLIKASP
;
A
#
# COMPACT_ATOMS: atom_id res chain seq x y z
N LYS A 1 37.40 3.59 16.13
CA LYS A 1 37.59 5.05 16.03
C LYS A 1 36.69 5.59 14.92
N SER A 2 35.61 6.18 15.36
CA SER A 2 34.74 7.22 14.75
C SER A 2 34.59 7.30 13.25
N HIS A 3 33.57 6.60 12.70
CA HIS A 3 33.00 6.84 11.36
C HIS A 3 32.00 8.02 11.34
N LEU A 4 31.89 8.79 12.39
CA LEU A 4 30.94 9.88 12.63
C LEU A 4 30.98 11.07 11.63
N PRO A 5 32.12 11.51 11.07
CA PRO A 5 32.13 12.66 10.16
C PRO A 5 31.41 12.41 8.83
N ARG A 6 31.50 11.18 8.29
CA ARG A 6 30.86 10.83 7.00
C ARG A 6 29.34 10.68 7.13
N GLN A 7 28.87 10.11 8.23
CA GLN A 7 27.43 10.01 8.51
C GLN A 7 26.78 11.39 8.66
N ASN A 8 27.48 12.33 9.30
CA ASN A 8 26.99 13.69 9.44
C ASN A 8 26.92 14.45 8.11
N ALA A 9 27.88 14.24 7.20
CA ALA A 9 27.88 14.86 5.88
C ALA A 9 26.77 14.30 5.00
N ALA A 10 26.57 12.97 4.99
CA ALA A 10 25.47 12.32 4.29
C ALA A 10 24.11 12.77 4.82
N LYS A 11 23.94 12.81 6.14
CA LYS A 11 22.72 13.30 6.79
C LYS A 11 22.45 14.78 6.47
N ALA A 12 23.47 15.63 6.50
CA ALA A 12 23.35 17.03 6.13
C ALA A 12 22.97 17.24 4.65
N LEU A 13 23.56 16.43 3.75
CA LEU A 13 23.21 16.42 2.33
C LEU A 13 21.75 16.01 2.13
N MET A 14 21.27 15.02 2.86
CA MET A 14 19.90 14.54 2.82
C MET A 14 18.90 15.56 3.33
N ILE A 15 19.18 16.24 4.44
CA ILE A 15 18.34 17.32 4.95
C ILE A 15 18.23 18.45 3.93
N LYS A 16 19.33 18.83 3.27
CA LYS A 16 19.33 19.82 2.20
C LYS A 16 18.57 19.34 0.98
N TYR A 17 18.66 18.07 0.64
CA TYR A 17 17.90 17.46 -0.44
C TYR A 17 16.40 17.50 -0.14
N GLU A 18 15.95 17.07 1.02
CA GLU A 18 14.54 17.11 1.43
C GLU A 18 13.99 18.54 1.46
N GLN A 19 14.76 19.51 1.96
CA GLN A 19 14.36 20.92 1.97
C GLN A 19 14.18 21.47 0.54
N ARG A 20 15.05 21.07 -0.41
CA ARG A 20 14.97 21.50 -1.81
C ARG A 20 13.90 20.75 -2.60
N ARG A 21 13.59 19.52 -2.22
CA ARG A 21 12.53 18.71 -2.83
C ARG A 21 11.19 19.45 -2.80
N GLY A 22 10.80 20.05 -1.66
CA GLY A 22 9.59 20.85 -1.55
C GLY A 22 9.54 22.10 -2.45
N LEU A 23 10.70 22.62 -2.84
CA LEU A 23 10.83 23.83 -3.67
C LEU A 23 10.89 23.55 -5.19
N LEU A 24 11.32 22.35 -5.59
CA LEU A 24 11.62 21.99 -6.97
C LEU A 24 10.62 21.02 -7.61
N ALA A 25 9.48 20.83 -7.00
CA ALA A 25 8.49 19.76 -7.21
C ALA A 25 7.92 19.64 -8.63
N ARG A 26 8.65 19.13 -9.62
CA ARG A 26 7.99 18.74 -10.89
C ARG A 26 8.33 17.35 -11.42
N ASP A 27 9.50 16.80 -11.20
CA ASP A 27 9.83 15.43 -11.62
C ASP A 27 11.01 14.86 -10.80
N TRP A 28 10.73 14.50 -9.56
CA TRP A 28 11.75 13.91 -8.70
C TRP A 28 12.14 12.51 -9.12
N HIS A 29 11.19 11.72 -9.61
CA HIS A 29 11.49 10.37 -10.05
C HIS A 29 12.48 10.38 -11.22
N GLY A 30 12.27 11.24 -12.21
CA GLY A 30 13.20 11.42 -13.30
C GLY A 30 14.58 11.90 -12.84
N PHE A 31 14.64 12.85 -11.91
CA PHE A 31 15.89 13.32 -11.32
C PHE A 31 16.61 12.21 -10.52
N GLU A 32 15.90 11.50 -9.66
CA GLU A 32 16.45 10.40 -8.86
C GLU A 32 16.99 9.28 -9.77
N ALA A 33 16.23 8.90 -10.79
CA ALA A 33 16.65 7.90 -11.76
C ALA A 33 17.91 8.33 -12.54
N ALA A 34 17.98 9.60 -12.97
CA ALA A 34 19.14 10.14 -13.66
C ALA A 34 20.37 10.28 -12.76
N ALA A 35 20.18 10.65 -11.49
CA ALA A 35 21.26 10.83 -10.52
C ALA A 35 21.73 9.50 -9.87
N ALA A 36 20.90 8.46 -9.92
CA ALA A 36 21.15 7.18 -9.24
C ALA A 36 22.53 6.57 -9.55
N PRO A 37 23.06 6.55 -10.80
CA PRO A 37 24.36 5.96 -11.08
C PRO A 37 25.49 6.65 -10.32
N LEU A 38 25.46 8.00 -10.22
CA LEU A 38 26.46 8.77 -9.50
C LEU A 38 26.30 8.59 -7.98
N LEU A 39 25.08 8.74 -7.48
CA LEU A 39 24.78 8.63 -6.06
C LEU A 39 25.12 7.23 -5.51
N ASN A 40 24.85 6.18 -6.27
CA ASN A 40 25.16 4.80 -5.90
C ASN A 40 26.67 4.56 -5.79
N THR A 41 27.52 5.24 -6.59
CA THR A 41 28.97 5.15 -6.44
C THR A 41 29.46 5.74 -5.10
N LEU A 42 28.71 6.68 -4.56
CA LEU A 42 28.95 7.32 -3.27
C LEU A 42 28.30 6.55 -2.10
N GLY A 43 27.63 5.45 -2.36
CA GLY A 43 26.90 4.66 -1.36
C GLY A 43 25.54 5.28 -0.96
N LEU A 44 25.01 6.21 -1.76
CA LEU A 44 23.70 6.83 -1.52
C LEU A 44 22.68 6.23 -2.47
N HIS A 45 21.54 5.78 -1.93
CA HIS A 45 20.44 5.26 -2.72
C HIS A 45 19.13 5.93 -2.30
N PHE A 46 18.49 6.57 -3.27
CA PHE A 46 17.21 7.24 -3.09
C PHE A 46 16.10 6.46 -3.80
N ALA A 47 14.99 6.21 -3.08
CA ALA A 47 13.81 5.54 -3.58
C ALA A 47 12.56 6.22 -3.00
N THR A 48 12.42 7.52 -3.27
CA THR A 48 11.31 8.33 -2.72
C THR A 48 10.04 8.17 -3.53
N ASP A 49 10.15 7.80 -4.82
CA ASP A 49 9.00 7.56 -5.69
C ASP A 49 9.32 6.41 -6.66
N GLY A 50 8.37 5.48 -6.81
CA GLY A 50 8.49 4.34 -7.70
C GLY A 50 9.60 3.35 -7.35
N TYR A 51 10.11 2.64 -8.35
CA TYR A 51 11.19 1.67 -8.24
C TYR A 51 12.47 2.19 -8.90
N THR A 52 13.54 2.27 -8.13
CA THR A 52 14.88 2.55 -8.63
C THR A 52 15.80 1.38 -8.28
N PRO A 53 16.41 0.69 -9.27
CA PRO A 53 17.27 -0.45 -9.00
C PRO A 53 18.41 -0.11 -8.05
N VAL A 54 18.56 -0.90 -6.97
CA VAL A 54 19.67 -0.75 -6.03
C VAL A 54 20.93 -1.31 -6.67
N ARG A 55 21.92 -0.46 -6.91
CA ARG A 55 23.24 -0.87 -7.37
C ARG A 55 24.27 -0.57 -6.29
N ARG A 56 24.84 -1.60 -5.71
CA ARG A 56 25.96 -1.41 -4.78
C ARG A 56 27.17 -0.88 -5.55
N GLY A 57 27.61 0.32 -5.21
CA GLY A 57 28.86 0.89 -5.66
C GLY A 57 30.08 0.30 -4.93
N LYS A 58 31.27 0.87 -5.15
CA LYS A 58 32.50 0.48 -4.46
C LYS A 58 32.57 0.95 -2.99
N SER A 59 31.62 1.76 -2.55
CA SER A 59 31.54 2.23 -1.16
C SER A 59 31.25 1.08 -0.22
N LYS A 60 31.97 1.01 0.91
CA LYS A 60 31.68 0.07 2.00
C LYS A 60 30.42 0.48 2.78
N ASP A 61 30.12 1.78 2.78
CA ASP A 61 28.96 2.34 3.45
C ASP A 61 27.82 2.46 2.44
N PHE A 62 26.63 2.08 2.86
CA PHE A 62 25.42 2.17 2.06
C PHE A 62 24.32 2.86 2.86
N LEU A 63 23.78 3.94 2.32
CA LEU A 63 22.64 4.65 2.88
C LEU A 63 21.46 4.57 1.92
N ALA A 64 20.39 3.89 2.34
CA ALA A 64 19.13 3.85 1.65
C ALA A 64 18.17 4.88 2.24
N TRP A 65 17.56 5.71 1.38
CA TRP A 65 16.58 6.70 1.78
C TRP A 65 15.38 6.67 0.85
N GLY A 66 14.19 6.46 1.40
CA GLY A 66 12.96 6.43 0.63
C GLY A 66 11.94 5.50 1.24
N TYR A 67 10.83 5.34 0.54
CA TYR A 67 9.72 4.49 0.98
C TYR A 67 9.85 3.03 0.49
N PHE A 68 10.65 2.78 -0.53
CA PHE A 68 10.88 1.45 -1.12
C PHE A 68 9.57 0.70 -1.43
N GLN A 69 8.59 1.42 -1.95
CA GLN A 69 7.24 0.94 -2.20
C GLN A 69 7.17 0.17 -3.53
N SER A 70 7.82 -0.99 -3.59
CA SER A 70 7.68 -1.93 -4.69
C SER A 70 8.14 -3.32 -4.25
N GLU A 71 7.42 -4.36 -4.68
CA GLU A 71 7.84 -5.75 -4.49
C GLU A 71 9.24 -6.01 -5.08
N LYS A 72 9.61 -5.29 -6.15
CA LYS A 72 10.92 -5.45 -6.83
C LYS A 72 12.14 -5.24 -5.92
N TYR A 73 11.97 -4.60 -4.76
CA TYR A 73 13.04 -4.42 -3.78
C TYR A 73 13.34 -5.67 -2.94
N PHE A 74 12.39 -6.60 -2.87
CA PHE A 74 12.47 -7.78 -2.01
C PHE A 74 11.93 -9.06 -2.67
N ALA A 75 11.74 -9.05 -3.99
CA ALA A 75 11.16 -10.18 -4.72
C ALA A 75 11.94 -11.48 -4.53
N ASP A 76 13.27 -11.40 -4.44
CA ASP A 76 14.17 -12.53 -4.21
C ASP A 76 14.12 -13.12 -2.79
N VAL A 77 13.53 -12.39 -1.84
CA VAL A 77 13.32 -12.81 -0.45
C VAL A 77 11.84 -12.72 -0.03
N ALA A 78 10.93 -12.68 -1.00
CA ALA A 78 9.49 -12.49 -0.77
C ALA A 78 8.91 -13.52 0.21
N ASP A 79 9.29 -14.79 0.10
CA ASP A 79 8.78 -15.87 0.96
C ASP A 79 9.25 -15.71 2.41
N VAL A 80 10.50 -15.25 2.60
CA VAL A 80 11.02 -14.92 3.93
C VAL A 80 10.22 -13.78 4.54
N ILE A 81 9.98 -12.71 3.76
CA ILE A 81 9.19 -11.55 4.22
C ILE A 81 7.76 -11.96 4.58
N LYS A 82 7.10 -12.74 3.74
CA LYS A 82 5.75 -13.26 4.03
C LYS A 82 5.73 -14.07 5.33
N THR A 83 6.74 -14.90 5.55
CA THR A 83 6.85 -15.72 6.76
C THR A 83 7.08 -14.86 8.01
N GLU A 84 7.98 -13.88 7.95
CA GLU A 84 8.35 -13.05 9.10
C GLU A 84 7.28 -12.01 9.45
N LEU A 85 6.55 -11.48 8.46
CA LEU A 85 5.50 -10.47 8.68
C LEU A 85 4.12 -11.09 8.96
N ARG A 86 3.96 -12.38 8.82
CA ARG A 86 2.71 -13.05 9.17
C ARG A 86 2.50 -13.05 10.68
N SER A 87 1.25 -12.88 11.10
CA SER A 87 0.91 -12.99 12.51
C SER A 87 1.25 -14.39 13.03
N LYS A 88 2.03 -14.46 14.10
CA LYS A 88 2.36 -15.72 14.79
C LYS A 88 1.16 -16.29 15.55
N THR A 89 0.19 -15.44 15.87
CA THR A 89 -1.06 -15.85 16.52
C THR A 89 -2.19 -15.73 15.50
N PRO A 90 -2.88 -16.85 15.18
CA PRO A 90 -4.03 -16.79 14.27
C PRO A 90 -5.10 -15.83 14.79
N PRO A 91 -5.74 -15.03 13.92
CA PRO A 91 -6.85 -14.19 14.34
C PRO A 91 -7.96 -15.03 14.98
N ALA A 92 -8.51 -14.53 16.10
CA ALA A 92 -9.57 -15.20 16.85
C ALA A 92 -10.71 -14.24 17.18
N GLY A 93 -11.84 -14.79 17.63
CA GLY A 93 -13.04 -14.04 18.02
C GLY A 93 -14.06 -13.90 16.90
N ALA A 94 -15.18 -13.25 17.22
CA ALA A 94 -16.39 -13.25 16.41
C ALA A 94 -16.20 -12.78 14.96
N TYR A 95 -15.30 -11.83 14.70
CA TYR A 95 -15.02 -11.36 13.33
C TYR A 95 -14.18 -12.37 12.54
N ALA A 96 -13.20 -13.02 13.17
CA ALA A 96 -12.44 -14.08 12.52
C ALA A 96 -13.33 -15.27 12.16
N ASP A 97 -14.27 -15.61 13.05
CA ASP A 97 -15.23 -16.71 12.82
C ASP A 97 -16.19 -16.38 11.67
N LYS A 98 -16.69 -15.13 11.60
CA LYS A 98 -17.51 -14.67 10.47
C LYS A 98 -16.75 -14.68 9.15
N LEU A 99 -15.48 -14.28 9.16
CA LEU A 99 -14.62 -14.30 7.96
C LEU A 99 -14.41 -15.72 7.45
N ARG A 100 -14.15 -16.68 8.36
CA ARG A 100 -13.96 -18.09 7.99
C ARG A 100 -15.24 -18.79 7.55
N ALA A 101 -16.40 -18.33 8.05
CA ALA A 101 -17.71 -18.87 7.70
C ALA A 101 -18.27 -18.33 6.39
N ALA A 102 -17.70 -17.26 5.84
CA ALA A 102 -18.14 -16.69 4.59
C ALA A 102 -17.60 -17.51 3.40
N ASP A 103 -18.45 -17.78 2.42
CA ASP A 103 -18.07 -18.56 1.23
C ASP A 103 -16.96 -17.86 0.45
N TRP A 104 -17.08 -16.53 0.26
CA TRP A 104 -16.06 -15.72 -0.41
C TRP A 104 -15.90 -14.36 0.28
N PRO A 105 -15.08 -14.29 1.35
CA PRO A 105 -14.90 -13.06 2.11
C PRO A 105 -14.05 -12.04 1.34
N VAL A 106 -14.54 -10.79 1.28
CA VAL A 106 -13.88 -9.66 0.61
C VAL A 106 -13.50 -8.59 1.61
N CYS A 107 -12.22 -8.32 1.73
CA CYS A 107 -11.72 -7.14 2.43
C CYS A 107 -12.00 -5.88 1.61
N VAL A 108 -12.75 -4.94 2.15
CA VAL A 108 -12.88 -3.59 1.60
C VAL A 108 -12.17 -2.63 2.54
N HIS A 109 -11.01 -2.11 2.15
CA HIS A 109 -10.25 -1.19 2.97
C HIS A 109 -10.41 0.26 2.50
N LEU A 110 -10.89 1.12 3.40
CA LEU A 110 -11.01 2.56 3.18
C LEU A 110 -9.97 3.31 4.03
N ARG A 111 -9.09 4.06 3.37
CA ARG A 111 -8.17 4.99 4.04
C ARG A 111 -8.67 6.41 3.87
N ARG A 112 -8.98 7.08 4.97
CA ARG A 112 -9.52 8.43 5.00
C ARG A 112 -8.69 9.37 5.88
N GLY A 113 -8.73 9.22 7.16
CA GLY A 113 -8.00 9.95 8.19
C GLY A 113 -7.13 11.13 7.69
N ASP A 114 -5.84 10.94 7.69
CA ASP A 114 -4.87 11.92 7.22
C ASP A 114 -4.97 12.23 5.70
N TYR A 115 -5.55 11.33 4.88
CA TYR A 115 -5.75 11.56 3.45
C TYR A 115 -6.76 12.67 3.16
N GLN A 116 -7.66 12.98 4.11
CA GLN A 116 -8.66 14.06 3.95
C GLN A 116 -8.06 15.46 4.18
N LYS A 117 -6.82 15.56 4.67
CA LYS A 117 -6.16 16.83 4.88
C LYS A 117 -5.78 17.49 3.56
N PRO A 118 -5.89 18.83 3.44
CA PRO A 118 -5.56 19.55 2.19
C PRO A 118 -4.14 19.31 1.68
N GLU A 119 -3.16 19.19 2.57
CA GLU A 119 -1.77 18.90 2.24
C GLU A 119 -1.57 17.51 1.62
N ASN A 120 -2.53 16.61 1.81
CA ASN A 120 -2.52 15.24 1.28
C ASN A 120 -3.45 15.05 0.08
N ALA A 121 -3.87 16.13 -0.60
CA ALA A 121 -4.77 16.07 -1.76
C ALA A 121 -4.29 15.10 -2.87
N ILE A 122 -2.98 14.92 -3.01
CA ILE A 122 -2.38 13.95 -3.93
C ILE A 122 -2.79 12.49 -3.64
N LEU A 123 -3.16 12.18 -2.41
CA LEU A 123 -3.59 10.84 -1.95
C LEU A 123 -5.10 10.64 -2.00
N GLN A 124 -5.88 11.69 -2.29
CA GLN A 124 -7.35 11.62 -2.35
C GLN A 124 -7.82 11.01 -3.67
N VAL A 125 -7.53 9.74 -3.87
CA VAL A 125 -7.78 9.00 -5.10
C VAL A 125 -9.05 8.15 -4.99
N CYS A 126 -9.21 7.43 -3.87
CA CYS A 126 -10.31 6.48 -3.69
C CYS A 126 -11.60 7.18 -3.24
N THR A 127 -12.43 7.58 -4.20
CA THR A 127 -13.73 8.21 -3.98
C THR A 127 -14.83 7.18 -3.70
N PRO A 128 -16.02 7.57 -3.19
CA PRO A 128 -17.17 6.66 -3.09
C PRO A 128 -17.52 5.98 -4.42
N ALA A 129 -17.36 6.70 -5.53
CA ALA A 129 -17.61 6.17 -6.86
C ALA A 129 -16.59 5.07 -7.27
N TYR A 130 -15.34 5.18 -6.83
CA TYR A 130 -14.36 4.10 -6.99
C TYR A 130 -14.82 2.83 -6.27
N TYR A 131 -15.16 2.94 -4.98
CA TYR A 131 -15.61 1.78 -4.20
C TYR A 131 -16.87 1.15 -4.77
N ALA A 132 -17.85 1.95 -5.21
CA ALA A 132 -19.06 1.45 -5.84
C ALA A 132 -18.74 0.64 -7.10
N ARG A 133 -17.85 1.13 -7.97
CA ARG A 133 -17.40 0.40 -9.17
C ARG A 133 -16.64 -0.88 -8.82
N ALA A 134 -15.75 -0.82 -7.85
CA ALA A 134 -14.97 -1.97 -7.42
C ALA A 134 -15.87 -3.07 -6.83
N ILE A 135 -16.81 -2.70 -5.95
CA ILE A 135 -17.75 -3.64 -5.34
C ILE A 135 -18.73 -4.21 -6.39
N ALA A 136 -19.17 -3.41 -7.36
CA ALA A 136 -19.97 -3.92 -8.49
C ALA A 136 -19.20 -4.96 -9.30
N ALA A 137 -17.89 -4.74 -9.53
CA ALA A 137 -17.03 -5.72 -10.21
C ALA A 137 -16.81 -6.99 -9.38
N VAL A 138 -16.70 -6.85 -8.05
CA VAL A 138 -16.69 -7.99 -7.11
C VAL A 138 -17.98 -8.80 -7.27
N LYS A 139 -19.15 -8.13 -7.16
CA LYS A 139 -20.45 -8.80 -7.27
C LYS A 139 -20.65 -9.53 -8.60
N ALA A 140 -20.17 -8.93 -9.68
CA ALA A 140 -20.25 -9.56 -11.01
C ALA A 140 -19.40 -10.84 -11.12
N ALA A 141 -18.25 -10.87 -10.43
CA ALA A 141 -17.36 -12.03 -10.41
C ALA A 141 -17.78 -13.08 -9.37
N HIS A 142 -18.28 -12.62 -8.22
CA HIS A 142 -18.64 -13.42 -7.05
C HIS A 142 -19.98 -12.94 -6.46
N PRO A 143 -21.13 -13.41 -6.99
CA PRO A 143 -22.45 -12.97 -6.55
C PRO A 143 -22.74 -13.24 -5.06
N ASP A 144 -22.12 -14.26 -4.48
CA ASP A 144 -22.30 -14.72 -3.10
C ASP A 144 -21.21 -14.16 -2.15
N ALA A 145 -20.42 -13.18 -2.61
CA ALA A 145 -19.39 -12.56 -1.80
C ALA A 145 -19.96 -11.84 -0.57
N SER A 146 -19.23 -11.86 0.53
CA SER A 146 -19.52 -11.10 1.74
C SER A 146 -18.43 -10.05 1.98
N LEU A 147 -18.83 -8.78 2.15
CA LEU A 147 -17.91 -7.67 2.36
C LEU A 147 -17.54 -7.54 3.84
N PHE A 148 -16.27 -7.42 4.12
CA PHE A 148 -15.72 -7.09 5.43
C PHE A 148 -15.00 -5.76 5.31
N VAL A 149 -15.59 -4.70 5.90
CA VAL A 149 -15.17 -3.32 5.70
C VAL A 149 -14.27 -2.88 6.84
N PHE A 150 -13.05 -2.48 6.51
CA PHE A 150 -12.05 -1.94 7.41
C PHE A 150 -11.78 -0.47 7.06
N SER A 151 -11.79 0.40 8.06
CA SER A 151 -11.54 1.82 7.85
C SER A 151 -11.01 2.49 9.11
N ASP A 152 -10.22 3.55 8.93
CA ASP A 152 -9.88 4.50 10.00
C ASP A 152 -11.01 5.53 10.26
N ASP A 153 -12.11 5.46 9.48
CA ASP A 153 -13.34 6.27 9.59
C ASP A 153 -14.56 5.38 9.28
N ILE A 154 -14.88 4.48 10.22
CA ILE A 154 -15.89 3.44 9.98
C ILE A 154 -17.31 4.01 9.89
N ASP A 155 -17.61 5.05 10.65
CA ASP A 155 -18.92 5.70 10.63
C ASP A 155 -19.20 6.33 9.26
N TRP A 156 -18.19 6.98 8.71
CA TRP A 156 -18.28 7.49 7.34
C TRP A 156 -18.46 6.36 6.32
N ALA A 157 -17.73 5.25 6.48
CA ALA A 157 -17.85 4.10 5.59
C ALA A 157 -19.25 3.52 5.62
N GLN A 158 -19.87 3.37 6.81
CA GLN A 158 -21.25 2.91 6.96
C GLN A 158 -22.27 3.83 6.25
N ALA A 159 -22.06 5.16 6.34
CA ALA A 159 -22.97 6.14 5.76
C ALA A 159 -22.82 6.28 4.23
N ASN A 160 -21.63 5.98 3.66
CA ASN A 160 -21.30 6.38 2.28
C ASN A 160 -20.93 5.21 1.35
N LEU A 161 -20.67 4.00 1.88
CA LEU A 161 -20.28 2.87 1.06
C LEU A 161 -21.50 2.19 0.43
N THR A 162 -21.51 2.10 -0.88
CA THR A 162 -22.52 1.33 -1.62
C THR A 162 -22.06 -0.13 -1.71
N THR A 163 -22.83 -1.05 -1.10
CA THR A 163 -22.51 -2.50 -1.07
C THR A 163 -22.98 -3.24 -2.31
N CYS A 164 -23.69 -2.59 -3.21
CA CYS A 164 -24.31 -3.20 -4.40
C CYS A 164 -25.24 -4.39 -4.07
N GLY A 165 -25.79 -4.43 -2.84
CA GLY A 165 -26.65 -5.50 -2.35
C GLY A 165 -25.90 -6.76 -1.90
N LEU A 166 -24.57 -6.71 -1.73
CA LEU A 166 -23.81 -7.76 -1.04
C LEU A 166 -23.94 -7.59 0.48
N PRO A 167 -23.96 -8.69 1.24
CA PRO A 167 -23.85 -8.65 2.70
C PRO A 167 -22.58 -7.92 3.12
N ALA A 168 -22.66 -7.06 4.12
CA ALA A 168 -21.51 -6.29 4.59
C ALA A 168 -21.42 -6.29 6.12
N VAL A 169 -20.22 -6.54 6.63
CA VAL A 169 -19.85 -6.42 8.04
C VAL A 169 -18.85 -5.26 8.15
N PHE A 170 -19.23 -4.23 8.88
CA PHE A 170 -18.35 -3.10 9.17
C PHE A 170 -17.64 -3.37 10.50
N LEU A 171 -16.31 -3.49 10.45
CA LEU A 171 -15.53 -3.80 11.64
C LEU A 171 -15.19 -2.50 12.38
N PRO A 172 -15.40 -2.45 13.71
CA PRO A 172 -14.88 -1.34 14.49
C PRO A 172 -13.35 -1.31 14.36
N ARG A 173 -12.78 -0.12 14.38
CA ARG A 173 -11.33 0.04 14.31
C ARG A 173 -10.65 -0.66 15.50
N GLY A 174 -9.80 -1.63 15.19
CA GLY A 174 -8.99 -2.37 16.15
C GLY A 174 -7.51 -1.92 16.15
N GLU A 175 -6.69 -2.73 16.78
CA GLU A 175 -5.24 -2.62 16.70
C GLU A 175 -4.78 -2.97 15.28
N ALA A 176 -3.86 -2.16 14.71
CA ALA A 176 -3.46 -2.28 13.32
C ALA A 176 -2.93 -3.69 12.95
N ALA A 177 -2.18 -4.33 13.84
CA ALA A 177 -1.69 -5.68 13.60
C ALA A 177 -2.82 -6.73 13.61
N ALA A 178 -3.83 -6.56 14.46
CA ALA A 178 -4.99 -7.45 14.54
C ALA A 178 -5.88 -7.29 13.30
N ASP A 179 -6.17 -6.05 12.90
CA ASP A 179 -6.94 -5.77 11.68
C ASP A 179 -6.22 -6.32 10.44
N LEU A 180 -4.88 -6.14 10.35
CA LEU A 180 -4.08 -6.69 9.26
C LEU A 180 -4.18 -8.22 9.20
N ALA A 181 -4.17 -8.89 10.35
CA ALA A 181 -4.30 -10.35 10.43
C ALA A 181 -5.71 -10.82 10.03
N LEU A 182 -6.77 -10.09 10.41
CA LEU A 182 -8.15 -10.37 9.97
C LEU A 182 -8.30 -10.21 8.45
N MET A 183 -7.75 -9.12 7.88
CA MET A 183 -7.78 -8.87 6.43
C MET A 183 -7.18 -10.03 5.64
N GLN A 184 -6.13 -10.68 6.15
CA GLN A 184 -5.46 -11.80 5.48
C GLN A 184 -6.33 -13.06 5.37
N LEU A 185 -7.46 -13.15 6.08
CA LEU A 185 -8.42 -14.24 5.95
C LEU A 185 -9.32 -14.10 4.70
N CYS A 186 -9.24 -12.98 3.99
CA CYS A 186 -10.08 -12.72 2.83
C CYS A 186 -9.52 -13.36 1.55
N HIS A 187 -10.41 -13.67 0.61
CA HIS A 187 -10.12 -14.12 -0.74
C HIS A 187 -10.14 -12.95 -1.73
N GLY A 188 -11.02 -11.99 -1.53
CA GLY A 188 -11.12 -10.78 -2.34
C GLY A 188 -10.59 -9.55 -1.61
N PHE A 189 -10.03 -8.59 -2.36
CA PHE A 189 -9.51 -7.35 -1.81
C PHE A 189 -9.92 -6.16 -2.68
N VAL A 190 -10.73 -5.26 -2.15
CA VAL A 190 -10.95 -3.91 -2.67
C VAL A 190 -10.04 -2.98 -1.89
N VAL A 191 -8.90 -2.62 -2.48
CA VAL A 191 -7.86 -1.87 -1.79
C VAL A 191 -7.99 -0.36 -2.03
N SER A 192 -7.67 0.44 -1.01
CA SER A 192 -7.34 1.84 -1.21
C SER A 192 -5.90 2.01 -1.70
N ASN A 193 -5.51 3.22 -2.11
CA ASN A 193 -4.13 3.58 -2.39
C ASN A 193 -3.29 3.71 -1.11
N SER A 194 -3.31 2.67 -0.29
CA SER A 194 -2.62 2.59 1.00
C SER A 194 -1.73 1.35 1.05
N THR A 195 -0.47 1.55 1.49
CA THR A 195 0.45 0.43 1.70
C THR A 195 -0.04 -0.55 2.77
N TYR A 196 -0.91 -0.11 3.68
CA TYR A 196 -1.53 -1.01 4.65
C TYR A 196 -2.43 -2.06 3.98
N SER A 197 -3.32 -1.65 3.06
CA SER A 197 -4.12 -2.61 2.28
C SER A 197 -3.29 -3.40 1.26
N TRP A 198 -2.20 -2.80 0.76
CA TRP A 198 -1.24 -3.50 -0.08
C TRP A 198 -0.61 -4.69 0.66
N TRP A 199 -0.15 -4.48 1.90
CA TRP A 199 0.40 -5.54 2.73
C TRP A 199 -0.65 -6.57 3.13
N ALA A 200 -1.89 -6.16 3.42
CA ALA A 200 -2.98 -7.08 3.75
C ALA A 200 -3.17 -8.14 2.65
N GLN A 201 -3.33 -7.70 1.41
CA GLN A 201 -3.49 -8.61 0.28
C GLN A 201 -2.20 -9.38 -0.06
N TYR A 202 -1.02 -8.75 0.14
CA TYR A 202 0.26 -9.39 -0.18
C TYR A 202 0.56 -10.58 0.73
N LEU A 203 0.22 -10.46 2.01
CA LEU A 203 0.41 -11.48 3.02
C LEU A 203 -0.70 -12.55 3.04
N ALA A 204 -1.84 -12.29 2.39
CA ALA A 204 -2.93 -13.25 2.31
C ALA A 204 -2.57 -14.44 1.39
N GLU A 205 -2.95 -15.67 1.82
CA GLU A 205 -2.57 -16.92 1.16
C GLU A 205 -3.70 -17.62 0.41
N ALA A 206 -4.87 -16.97 0.30
CA ALA A 206 -5.99 -17.57 -0.44
C ALA A 206 -5.55 -17.92 -1.88
N PRO A 207 -5.71 -19.18 -2.32
CA PRO A 207 -5.20 -19.64 -3.63
C PRO A 207 -5.93 -19.00 -4.81
N ASP A 208 -7.18 -18.59 -4.60
CA ASP A 208 -8.07 -17.93 -5.55
C ASP A 208 -8.13 -16.41 -5.37
N LYS A 209 -7.14 -15.84 -4.67
CA LYS A 209 -7.08 -14.41 -4.31
C LYS A 209 -7.26 -13.51 -5.52
N GLN A 210 -8.16 -12.52 -5.39
CA GLN A 210 -8.39 -11.49 -6.39
C GLN A 210 -8.32 -10.10 -5.76
N VAL A 211 -7.72 -9.15 -6.50
CA VAL A 211 -7.52 -7.78 -6.01
C VAL A 211 -8.09 -6.77 -6.99
N TRP A 212 -8.93 -5.88 -6.50
CA TRP A 212 -9.44 -4.70 -7.20
C TRP A 212 -8.77 -3.45 -6.60
N ALA A 213 -8.04 -2.73 -7.41
CA ALA A 213 -7.24 -1.58 -7.00
C ALA A 213 -7.61 -0.34 -7.82
N PRO A 214 -7.38 0.89 -7.29
CA PRO A 214 -7.59 2.09 -8.10
C PRO A 214 -6.60 2.13 -9.26
N ASP A 215 -7.05 2.64 -10.43
CA ASP A 215 -6.22 2.76 -11.65
C ASP A 215 -5.08 3.77 -11.54
N ARG A 216 -4.95 4.41 -10.39
CA ARG A 216 -3.86 5.32 -10.03
C ARG A 216 -3.60 5.25 -8.53
N TRP A 217 -2.35 5.39 -8.13
CA TRP A 217 -1.98 5.42 -6.72
C TRP A 217 -1.91 6.84 -6.16
N TYR A 218 -1.57 7.80 -7.03
CA TYR A 218 -1.54 9.23 -6.75
C TYR A 218 -2.42 9.98 -7.74
N ALA A 219 -2.96 11.14 -7.34
CA ALA A 219 -3.89 11.90 -8.18
C ALA A 219 -3.27 12.35 -9.52
N HIS A 220 -1.94 12.56 -9.57
CA HIS A 220 -1.23 13.10 -10.74
C HIS A 220 -0.66 12.04 -11.68
N THR A 221 -0.62 10.75 -11.29
CA THR A 221 -0.05 9.69 -12.12
C THR A 221 -0.84 8.39 -12.02
N LYS A 222 -0.88 7.67 -13.14
CA LYS A 222 -1.41 6.29 -13.19
C LYS A 222 -0.33 5.24 -12.97
N ASP A 223 0.92 5.58 -13.24
CA ASP A 223 2.03 4.64 -13.07
C ASP A 223 2.38 4.49 -11.60
N SER A 224 2.49 3.26 -11.15
CA SER A 224 2.93 2.94 -9.82
C SER A 224 3.66 1.59 -9.81
N ALA A 225 4.82 1.55 -9.18
CA ALA A 225 5.57 0.33 -8.93
C ALA A 225 4.94 -0.56 -7.83
N LEU A 226 3.80 -0.13 -7.28
CA LEU A 226 3.01 -0.84 -6.27
C LEU A 226 2.05 -1.86 -6.86
N TYR A 227 1.69 -1.73 -8.16
CA TYR A 227 0.78 -2.68 -8.80
C TYR A 227 1.48 -4.01 -9.03
N LEU A 228 0.78 -5.08 -8.67
CA LEU A 228 1.21 -6.46 -8.91
C LEU A 228 0.46 -7.03 -10.11
N ASP A 229 1.07 -8.03 -10.74
CA ASP A 229 0.44 -8.74 -11.84
C ASP A 229 -0.88 -9.39 -11.39
N GLY A 230 -1.87 -9.38 -12.27
CA GLY A 230 -3.20 -9.94 -11.99
C GLY A 230 -4.16 -9.02 -11.23
N TRP A 231 -3.72 -7.84 -10.77
CA TRP A 231 -4.64 -6.88 -10.16
C TRP A 231 -5.63 -6.31 -11.19
N LYS A 232 -6.88 -6.21 -10.79
CA LYS A 232 -7.95 -5.61 -11.58
C LYS A 232 -8.02 -4.11 -11.29
N LEU A 233 -7.57 -3.29 -12.23
CA LEU A 233 -7.54 -1.84 -12.05
C LEU A 233 -8.93 -1.24 -12.33
N ILE A 234 -9.45 -0.52 -11.37
CA ILE A 234 -10.76 0.13 -11.39
C ILE A 234 -10.57 1.64 -11.50
N LYS A 235 -11.29 2.27 -12.42
CA LYS A 235 -11.25 3.73 -12.60
C LYS A 235 -11.54 4.46 -11.28
N ALA A 236 -10.59 5.24 -10.78
CA ALA A 236 -10.68 5.97 -9.52
C ALA A 236 -11.32 7.36 -9.69
N SER A 237 -11.06 8.02 -10.83
CA SER A 237 -11.70 9.31 -11.15
C SER A 237 -13.16 9.17 -11.53
N PRO A 238 -13.96 10.22 -11.39
CA PRO A 238 -15.32 10.30 -11.92
C PRO A 238 -15.40 10.00 -13.43
#